data_fa40abf728bd419438f9d9b607daaaf5
#
_entry.id   fa40abf728bd419438f9d9b607daaaf5
#
_cell.length_a   1.000
_cell.length_b   1.000
_cell.length_c   1.000
_cell.angle_alpha   90.00
_cell.angle_beta   90.00
_cell.angle_gamma   90.00
#
_symmetry.space_group_name_H-M   'P 1'
#
loop_
_entity.id
_entity.type
_entity.pdbx_description
1 polymer ?
#
loop_
_entity_poly.entity_id
_entity_poly.type
_entity_poly.pdbx_seq_one_letter_code
_entity_poly.pdbx_strand_id
1 'polypeptide(L)'
;MRLFKKTGEQSLIDRFYNQLDLLPYSLPVIEWALRWLEKNRPVKQSQSLCHGDFRNGNLLIHRKRLTGIIDWEFAHIGNPLEDIGWFCARCWRFGNDKEEAGGIGHLSDFMESYETLNPRKVNWMELPYWNIVATVKWALIAHRQGLRDSWNSARKLELALTGFKGVQLEHEILNLIKNHERVKI
;
A
#
# COMPACT_ATOMS: atom_id res chain seq x y z
N MET A 1 26.27 4.73 11.59
CA MET A 1 24.86 5.14 11.49
C MET A 1 24.23 4.32 10.38
N ARG A 2 23.43 3.29 10.72
CA ARG A 2 22.72 2.46 9.72
C ARG A 2 21.40 3.16 9.39
N LEU A 3 21.40 4.08 8.44
CA LEU A 3 20.23 4.87 8.07
C LEU A 3 19.17 4.07 7.27
N PHE A 4 19.55 2.97 6.60
CA PHE A 4 18.61 2.17 5.83
C PHE A 4 18.91 0.68 6.06
N LYS A 5 17.90 -0.06 6.53
CA LYS A 5 17.99 -1.52 6.50
C LYS A 5 17.96 -1.95 5.02
N LYS A 6 19.07 -2.49 4.52
CA LYS A 6 19.02 -3.33 3.34
C LYS A 6 18.08 -4.47 3.72
N THR A 7 16.91 -4.54 3.12
CA THR A 7 16.02 -5.70 3.25
C THR A 7 16.65 -6.84 2.48
N GLY A 8 17.85 -7.26 2.92
CA GLY A 8 18.50 -8.49 2.49
C GLY A 8 17.73 -9.63 3.10
N GLU A 9 17.27 -10.52 2.25
CA GLU A 9 16.84 -11.88 2.52
C GLU A 9 15.34 -12.15 2.65
N GLN A 10 14.48 -11.22 3.12
CA GLN A 10 13.07 -11.51 3.22
C GLN A 10 12.24 -10.67 2.23
N SER A 11 11.49 -11.34 1.34
CA SER A 11 10.65 -10.64 0.37
C SER A 11 9.51 -9.88 1.07
N LEU A 12 8.93 -8.87 0.40
CA LEU A 12 7.76 -8.16 0.92
C LEU A 12 6.61 -9.11 1.25
N ILE A 13 6.40 -10.13 0.41
CA ILE A 13 5.33 -11.12 0.59
C ILE A 13 5.62 -12.00 1.82
N ASP A 14 6.88 -12.43 2.05
CA ASP A 14 7.24 -13.18 3.26
C ASP A 14 6.93 -12.37 4.53
N ARG A 15 7.19 -11.07 4.49
CA ARG A 15 6.82 -10.18 5.62
C ARG A 15 5.32 -10.14 5.86
N PHE A 16 4.51 -10.21 4.81
CA PHE A 16 3.05 -10.26 4.94
C PHE A 16 2.57 -11.60 5.50
N TYR A 17 3.15 -12.74 5.08
CA TYR A 17 2.86 -14.04 5.70
C TYR A 17 3.19 -14.02 7.19
N ASN A 18 4.35 -13.51 7.58
CA ASN A 18 4.70 -13.39 9.00
C ASN A 18 3.71 -12.50 9.78
N GLN A 19 3.16 -11.44 9.15
CA GLN A 19 2.14 -10.62 9.81
C GLN A 19 0.81 -11.35 9.91
N LEU A 20 0.45 -12.15 8.91
CA LEU A 20 -0.75 -12.99 8.92
C LEU A 20 -0.68 -14.06 10.02
N ASP A 21 0.47 -14.72 10.16
CA ASP A 21 0.71 -15.77 11.18
C ASP A 21 0.63 -15.26 12.61
N LEU A 22 0.79 -13.95 12.82
CA LEU A 22 0.64 -13.31 14.13
C LEU A 22 -0.83 -13.05 14.53
N LEU A 23 -1.77 -13.24 13.62
CA LEU A 23 -3.20 -13.03 13.91
C LEU A 23 -3.81 -14.29 14.57
N PRO A 24 -4.68 -14.14 15.57
CA PRO A 24 -5.26 -15.28 16.31
C PRO A 24 -6.43 -15.96 15.57
N TYR A 25 -6.66 -15.63 14.31
CA TYR A 25 -7.73 -16.16 13.46
C TYR A 25 -7.29 -16.22 12.00
N SER A 26 -7.93 -17.09 11.24
CA SER A 26 -7.64 -17.27 9.82
C SER A 26 -8.27 -16.17 8.96
N LEU A 27 -7.53 -15.72 7.94
CA LEU A 27 -7.98 -14.77 6.91
C LEU A 27 -7.81 -15.40 5.52
N PRO A 28 -8.74 -16.26 5.08
CA PRO A 28 -8.59 -17.03 3.84
C PRO A 28 -8.42 -16.14 2.60
N VAL A 29 -9.10 -14.99 2.55
CA VAL A 29 -8.98 -14.04 1.44
C VAL A 29 -7.57 -13.46 1.37
N ILE A 30 -7.00 -13.09 2.50
CA ILE A 30 -5.63 -12.55 2.56
C ILE A 30 -4.62 -13.63 2.15
N GLU A 31 -4.75 -14.86 2.69
CA GLU A 31 -3.86 -15.97 2.33
C GLU A 31 -3.93 -16.28 0.83
N TRP A 32 -5.14 -16.34 0.27
CA TRP A 32 -5.31 -16.53 -1.17
C TRP A 32 -4.70 -15.40 -1.99
N ALA A 33 -4.87 -14.14 -1.56
CA ALA A 33 -4.26 -12.99 -2.21
C ALA A 33 -2.73 -13.03 -2.16
N LEU A 34 -2.13 -13.45 -1.05
CA LEU A 34 -0.68 -13.60 -0.94
C LEU A 34 -0.14 -14.65 -1.92
N ARG A 35 -0.81 -15.79 -2.05
CA ARG A 35 -0.47 -16.82 -3.05
C ARG A 35 -0.61 -16.29 -4.48
N TRP A 36 -1.65 -15.48 -4.73
CA TRP A 36 -1.82 -14.83 -6.03
C TRP A 36 -0.69 -13.84 -6.32
N LEU A 37 -0.29 -13.01 -5.34
CA LEU A 37 0.80 -12.06 -5.46
C LEU A 37 2.14 -12.76 -5.72
N GLU A 38 2.42 -13.89 -5.09
CA GLU A 38 3.62 -14.70 -5.37
C GLU A 38 3.65 -15.16 -6.83
N LYS A 39 2.55 -15.73 -7.30
CA LYS A 39 2.42 -16.27 -8.67
C LYS A 39 2.53 -15.19 -9.74
N ASN A 40 2.04 -13.98 -9.46
CA ASN A 40 1.98 -12.87 -10.42
C ASN A 40 3.06 -11.81 -10.22
N ARG A 41 4.09 -12.13 -9.46
CA ARG A 41 5.17 -11.21 -9.12
C ARG A 41 5.85 -10.66 -10.38
N PRO A 42 6.06 -9.33 -10.50
CA PRO A 42 6.83 -8.74 -11.59
C PRO A 42 8.25 -9.32 -11.67
N VAL A 43 8.67 -9.68 -12.87
CA VAL A 43 9.98 -10.36 -13.11
C VAL A 43 11.15 -9.39 -12.91
N LYS A 44 11.02 -8.15 -13.40
CA LYS A 44 12.04 -7.12 -13.25
C LYS A 44 11.64 -6.18 -12.11
N GLN A 45 12.48 -6.12 -11.09
CA GLN A 45 12.26 -5.18 -9.98
C GLN A 45 13.27 -4.04 -10.08
N SER A 46 12.77 -2.83 -10.33
CA SER A 46 13.54 -1.61 -10.11
C SER A 46 13.77 -1.44 -8.60
N GLN A 47 14.89 -0.83 -8.24
CA GLN A 47 15.18 -0.50 -6.84
C GLN A 47 15.35 1.00 -6.68
N SER A 48 14.64 1.57 -5.72
CA SER A 48 14.78 2.96 -5.29
C SER A 48 14.58 3.07 -3.79
N LEU A 49 14.86 4.24 -3.24
CA LEU A 49 14.41 4.57 -1.90
C LEU A 49 12.89 4.69 -1.92
N CYS A 50 12.21 3.87 -1.14
CA CYS A 50 10.78 3.94 -0.88
C CYS A 50 10.54 4.55 0.49
N HIS A 51 9.50 5.34 0.60
CA HIS A 51 9.04 5.93 1.85
C HIS A 51 8.41 4.88 2.77
N GLY A 52 7.65 3.95 2.17
CA GLY A 52 6.98 2.86 2.87
C GLY A 52 5.62 3.22 3.47
N ASP A 53 5.29 4.51 3.60
CA ASP A 53 3.95 5.03 3.96
C ASP A 53 3.64 6.34 3.19
N PHE A 54 3.87 6.33 1.88
CA PHE A 54 3.65 7.50 1.03
C PHE A 54 2.16 7.73 0.78
N ARG A 55 1.57 8.69 1.51
CA ARG A 55 0.14 9.06 1.45
C ARG A 55 -0.06 10.52 1.80
N ASN A 56 -1.24 11.08 1.50
CA ASN A 56 -1.53 12.52 1.70
C ASN A 56 -1.30 12.97 3.14
N GLY A 57 -1.57 12.14 4.16
CA GLY A 57 -1.35 12.50 5.56
C GLY A 57 0.11 12.79 5.91
N ASN A 58 1.06 12.35 5.06
CA ASN A 58 2.50 12.52 5.24
C ASN A 58 3.09 13.60 4.32
N LEU A 59 2.22 14.35 3.61
CA LEU A 59 2.61 15.45 2.72
C LEU A 59 2.35 16.80 3.40
N LEU A 60 3.37 17.62 3.55
CA LEU A 60 3.24 18.98 4.05
C LEU A 60 3.02 19.93 2.88
N ILE A 61 1.86 20.59 2.88
CA ILE A 61 1.47 21.55 1.83
C ILE A 61 1.38 22.94 2.42
N HIS A 62 2.10 23.90 1.84
CA HIS A 62 2.00 25.31 2.18
C HIS A 62 1.79 26.13 0.90
N ARG A 63 0.79 27.01 0.87
CA ARG A 63 0.47 27.87 -0.28
C ARG A 63 0.40 27.09 -1.61
N LYS A 64 -0.29 25.94 -1.61
CA LYS A 64 -0.46 25.03 -2.76
C LYS A 64 0.86 24.42 -3.29
N ARG A 65 1.91 24.38 -2.48
CA ARG A 65 3.19 23.74 -2.82
C ARG A 65 3.53 22.66 -1.81
N LEU A 66 4.06 21.56 -2.30
CA LEU A 66 4.67 20.54 -1.45
C LEU A 66 5.92 21.13 -0.81
N THR A 67 5.98 21.18 0.53
CA THR A 67 7.09 21.74 1.29
C THR A 67 7.87 20.68 2.07
N GLY A 68 7.31 19.48 2.20
CA GLY A 68 8.00 18.38 2.86
C GLY A 68 7.22 17.08 2.79
N ILE A 69 7.94 16.00 3.00
CA ILE A 69 7.41 14.65 3.20
C ILE A 69 7.95 14.19 4.54
N ILE A 70 7.06 13.76 5.43
CA ILE A 70 7.37 13.38 6.81
C ILE A 70 7.08 11.90 7.04
N ASP A 71 7.49 11.38 8.21
CA ASP A 71 7.20 10.02 8.66
C ASP A 71 7.92 8.92 7.86
N TRP A 72 9.25 9.07 7.75
CA TRP A 72 10.14 8.17 7.03
C TRP A 72 10.54 6.92 7.83
N GLU A 73 9.82 6.57 8.89
CA GLU A 73 10.19 5.44 9.77
C GLU A 73 10.15 4.08 9.06
N PHE A 74 9.37 3.94 7.98
CA PHE A 74 9.26 2.74 7.16
C PHE A 74 10.15 2.76 5.91
N ALA A 75 11.04 3.75 5.79
CA ALA A 75 11.86 3.91 4.59
C ALA A 75 12.80 2.71 4.37
N HIS A 76 12.84 2.24 3.12
CA HIS A 76 13.63 1.10 2.72
C HIS A 76 13.98 1.13 1.23
N ILE A 77 14.85 0.23 0.79
CA ILE A 77 15.10 0.03 -0.65
C ILE A 77 14.10 -0.99 -1.18
N GLY A 78 13.29 -0.57 -2.16
CA GLY A 78 12.20 -1.35 -2.73
C GLY A 78 11.86 -0.93 -4.17
N ASN A 79 10.76 -1.47 -4.70
CA ASN A 79 10.23 -1.06 -5.99
C ASN A 79 9.49 0.29 -5.85
N PRO A 80 9.78 1.31 -6.71
CA PRO A 80 9.11 2.61 -6.61
C PRO A 80 7.57 2.52 -6.73
N LEU A 81 7.06 1.51 -7.43
CA LEU A 81 5.61 1.28 -7.54
C LEU A 81 4.98 0.80 -6.22
N GLU A 82 5.77 0.39 -5.22
CA GLU A 82 5.26 0.10 -3.87
C GLU A 82 4.65 1.35 -3.23
N ASP A 83 5.38 2.48 -3.28
CA ASP A 83 4.89 3.77 -2.76
C ASP A 83 3.77 4.34 -3.63
N ILE A 84 3.90 4.22 -4.94
CA ILE A 84 2.87 4.72 -5.87
C ILE A 84 1.57 3.92 -5.71
N GLY A 85 1.64 2.60 -5.63
CA GLY A 85 0.47 1.74 -5.37
C GLY A 85 -0.16 2.04 -4.01
N TRP A 86 0.65 2.31 -2.99
CA TRP A 86 0.15 2.74 -1.69
C TRP A 86 -0.57 4.09 -1.76
N PHE A 87 0.02 5.08 -2.43
CA PHE A 87 -0.57 6.39 -2.62
C PHE A 87 -1.88 6.34 -3.40
N CYS A 88 -1.95 5.52 -4.45
CA CYS A 88 -3.12 5.36 -5.31
C CYS A 88 -4.17 4.40 -4.73
N ALA A 89 -3.89 3.70 -3.61
CA ALA A 89 -4.84 2.80 -3.00
C ALA A 89 -6.13 3.53 -2.60
N ARG A 90 -7.28 2.88 -2.82
CA ARG A 90 -8.60 3.48 -2.63
C ARG A 90 -8.82 4.00 -1.21
N CYS A 91 -8.25 3.32 -0.21
CA CYS A 91 -8.35 3.72 1.19
C CYS A 91 -7.79 5.13 1.49
N TRP A 92 -6.89 5.63 0.66
CA TRP A 92 -6.28 6.96 0.81
C TRP A 92 -6.94 8.05 -0.04
N ARG A 93 -8.01 7.72 -0.77
CA ARG A 93 -8.76 8.69 -1.58
C ARG A 93 -9.85 9.43 -0.80
N PHE A 94 -10.15 9.02 0.43
CA PHE A 94 -11.13 9.66 1.33
C PHE A 94 -12.50 9.92 0.70
N GLY A 95 -12.97 8.99 -0.15
CA GLY A 95 -14.24 9.08 -0.87
C GLY A 95 -14.17 9.81 -2.22
N ASN A 96 -13.02 10.37 -2.57
CA ASN A 96 -12.81 11.02 -3.88
C ASN A 96 -12.24 9.98 -4.88
N ASP A 97 -13.03 8.98 -5.22
CA ASP A 97 -12.58 7.82 -6.02
C ASP A 97 -12.14 8.19 -7.45
N LYS A 98 -12.60 9.35 -7.96
CA LYS A 98 -12.21 9.84 -9.30
C LYS A 98 -10.78 10.37 -9.35
N GLU A 99 -10.26 10.86 -8.23
CA GLU A 99 -8.90 11.35 -8.09
C GLU A 99 -7.99 10.21 -7.61
N GLU A 100 -7.58 9.37 -8.53
CA GLU A 100 -6.88 8.12 -8.19
C GLU A 100 -5.49 8.33 -7.57
N ALA A 101 -4.85 9.46 -7.86
CA ALA A 101 -3.60 9.84 -7.22
C ALA A 101 -3.87 10.43 -5.82
N GLY A 102 -4.00 9.57 -4.84
CA GLY A 102 -4.16 9.92 -3.43
C GLY A 102 -5.45 10.69 -3.09
N GLY A 103 -6.48 10.67 -3.94
CA GLY A 103 -7.71 11.45 -3.77
C GLY A 103 -7.55 12.95 -4.03
N ILE A 104 -6.43 13.38 -4.61
CA ILE A 104 -6.09 14.80 -4.83
C ILE A 104 -5.75 15.15 -6.27
N GLY A 105 -5.66 14.16 -7.17
CA GLY A 105 -5.37 14.38 -8.59
C GLY A 105 -5.63 13.15 -9.43
N HIS A 106 -5.71 13.36 -10.75
CA HIS A 106 -5.87 12.26 -11.69
C HIS A 106 -4.60 11.43 -11.81
N LEU A 107 -4.75 10.13 -11.96
CA LEU A 107 -3.61 9.22 -12.14
C LEU A 107 -2.80 9.55 -13.40
N SER A 108 -3.45 9.95 -14.49
CA SER A 108 -2.79 10.35 -15.74
C SER A 108 -1.80 11.50 -15.54
N ASP A 109 -2.21 12.54 -14.83
CA ASP A 109 -1.40 13.73 -14.59
C ASP A 109 -0.21 13.41 -13.67
N PHE A 110 -0.47 12.54 -12.67
CA PHE A 110 0.58 12.02 -11.80
C PHE A 110 1.62 11.21 -12.58
N MET A 111 1.18 10.30 -13.46
CA MET A 111 2.06 9.47 -14.28
C MET A 111 2.92 10.32 -15.21
N GLU A 112 2.33 11.28 -15.93
CA GLU A 112 3.03 12.19 -16.83
C GLU A 112 4.08 13.02 -16.08
N SER A 113 3.70 13.60 -14.94
CA SER A 113 4.62 14.38 -14.10
C SER A 113 5.76 13.51 -13.56
N TYR A 114 5.45 12.30 -13.11
CA TYR A 114 6.44 11.36 -12.60
C TYR A 114 7.46 10.97 -13.69
N GLU A 115 7.01 10.66 -14.90
CA GLU A 115 7.89 10.30 -16.03
C GLU A 115 8.75 11.47 -16.50
N THR A 116 8.21 12.69 -16.45
CA THR A 116 8.95 13.89 -16.84
C THR A 116 10.10 14.17 -15.86
N LEU A 117 9.88 13.95 -14.56
CA LEU A 117 10.85 14.28 -13.52
C LEU A 117 11.80 13.12 -13.19
N ASN A 118 11.41 11.88 -13.49
CA ASN A 118 12.19 10.72 -13.14
C ASN A 118 12.97 10.18 -14.34
N PRO A 119 14.32 10.13 -14.29
CA PRO A 119 15.12 9.58 -15.37
C PRO A 119 14.95 8.06 -15.54
N ARG A 120 14.42 7.37 -14.51
CA ARG A 120 14.16 5.94 -14.54
C ARG A 120 12.70 5.68 -14.86
N LYS A 121 12.45 5.02 -15.99
CA LYS A 121 11.09 4.62 -16.36
C LYS A 121 10.58 3.52 -15.45
N VAL A 122 9.34 3.64 -15.01
CA VAL A 122 8.60 2.59 -14.32
C VAL A 122 7.67 1.88 -15.32
N ASN A 123 7.37 0.62 -15.07
CA ASN A 123 6.39 -0.11 -15.85
C ASN A 123 4.98 0.07 -15.25
N TRP A 124 4.24 1.04 -15.73
CA TRP A 124 2.89 1.35 -15.25
C TRP A 124 1.89 0.19 -15.38
N MET A 125 2.14 -0.76 -16.27
CA MET A 125 1.33 -1.98 -16.38
C MET A 125 1.39 -2.85 -15.12
N GLU A 126 2.37 -2.63 -14.25
CA GLU A 126 2.50 -3.30 -12.97
C GLU A 126 1.74 -2.59 -11.83
N LEU A 127 1.25 -1.37 -12.02
CA LEU A 127 0.55 -0.60 -10.98
C LEU A 127 -0.67 -1.34 -10.41
N PRO A 128 -1.52 -2.05 -11.19
CA PRO A 128 -2.60 -2.85 -10.64
C PRO A 128 -2.13 -3.93 -9.66
N TYR A 129 -0.99 -4.59 -9.92
CA TYR A 129 -0.37 -5.52 -8.98
C TYR A 129 -0.01 -4.82 -7.66
N TRP A 130 0.61 -3.64 -7.74
CA TRP A 130 1.02 -2.88 -6.56
C TRP A 130 -0.15 -2.27 -5.79
N ASN A 131 -1.27 -1.98 -6.42
CA ASN A 131 -2.52 -1.63 -5.75
C ASN A 131 -3.07 -2.80 -4.92
N ILE A 132 -2.95 -4.05 -5.41
CA ILE A 132 -3.32 -5.25 -4.65
C ILE A 132 -2.38 -5.42 -3.46
N VAL A 133 -1.06 -5.27 -3.67
CA VAL A 133 -0.05 -5.28 -2.59
C VAL A 133 -0.40 -4.26 -1.49
N ALA A 134 -0.73 -3.03 -1.89
CA ALA A 134 -1.11 -1.96 -0.98
C ALA A 134 -2.37 -2.30 -0.18
N THR A 135 -3.40 -2.84 -0.83
CA THR A 135 -4.66 -3.19 -0.18
C THR A 135 -4.47 -4.35 0.80
N VAL A 136 -3.67 -5.38 0.44
CA VAL A 136 -3.29 -6.48 1.35
C VAL A 136 -2.51 -5.95 2.55
N LYS A 137 -1.53 -5.08 2.33
CA LYS A 137 -0.76 -4.42 3.41
C LYS A 137 -1.69 -3.72 4.39
N TRP A 138 -2.63 -2.91 3.87
CA TRP A 138 -3.57 -2.19 4.72
C TRP A 138 -4.54 -3.12 5.46
N ALA A 139 -5.03 -4.18 4.82
CA ALA A 139 -5.89 -5.17 5.45
C ALA A 139 -5.19 -5.83 6.66
N LEU A 140 -3.94 -6.27 6.51
CA LEU A 140 -3.14 -6.83 7.61
C LEU A 140 -2.94 -5.82 8.75
N ILE A 141 -2.66 -4.56 8.43
CA ILE A 141 -2.55 -3.49 9.44
C ILE A 141 -3.89 -3.27 10.15
N ALA A 142 -5.00 -3.22 9.40
CA ALA A 142 -6.33 -3.00 9.97
C ALA A 142 -6.73 -4.12 10.95
N HIS A 143 -6.54 -5.38 10.57
CA HIS A 143 -6.79 -6.52 11.45
C HIS A 143 -5.94 -6.46 12.73
N ARG A 144 -4.65 -6.14 12.61
CA ARG A 144 -3.76 -5.98 13.77
C ARG A 144 -4.17 -4.81 14.66
N GLN A 145 -4.60 -3.68 14.08
CA GLN A 145 -5.07 -2.54 14.86
C GLN A 145 -6.33 -2.88 15.66
N GLY A 146 -7.25 -3.66 15.08
CA GLY A 146 -8.46 -4.12 15.76
C GLY A 146 -8.20 -5.00 16.98
N LEU A 147 -7.02 -5.64 17.07
CA LEU A 147 -6.60 -6.47 18.20
C LEU A 147 -5.89 -5.68 19.31
N ARG A 148 -5.53 -4.41 19.05
CA ARG A 148 -4.82 -3.60 20.05
C ARG A 148 -5.78 -3.11 21.12
N ASP A 149 -5.38 -3.28 22.36
CA ASP A 149 -6.07 -2.67 23.50
C ASP A 149 -5.55 -1.26 23.78
N SER A 150 -6.38 -0.43 24.39
CA SER A 150 -6.02 0.93 24.79
C SER A 150 -6.77 1.29 26.08
N TRP A 151 -6.07 1.94 27.01
CA TRP A 151 -6.63 2.50 28.22
C TRP A 151 -7.62 3.66 27.95
N ASN A 152 -7.45 4.34 26.81
CA ASN A 152 -8.34 5.41 26.37
C ASN A 152 -9.51 4.82 25.58
N SER A 153 -10.75 5.01 26.05
CA SER A 153 -11.95 4.46 25.43
C SER A 153 -12.18 4.96 23.99
N ALA A 154 -11.90 6.24 23.72
CA ALA A 154 -12.03 6.81 22.37
C ALA A 154 -11.04 6.15 21.40
N ARG A 155 -9.78 5.96 21.82
CA ARG A 155 -8.76 5.28 21.04
C ARG A 155 -9.09 3.79 20.84
N LYS A 156 -9.68 3.14 21.85
CA LYS A 156 -10.14 1.76 21.74
C LYS A 156 -11.23 1.62 20.69
N LEU A 157 -12.18 2.55 20.65
CA LEU A 157 -13.22 2.58 19.62
C LEU A 157 -12.63 2.80 18.22
N GLU A 158 -11.71 3.75 18.08
CA GLU A 158 -11.00 4.02 16.81
C GLU A 158 -10.27 2.77 16.30
N LEU A 159 -9.54 2.08 17.15
CA LEU A 159 -8.83 0.84 16.82
C LEU A 159 -9.80 -0.27 16.40
N ALA A 160 -10.91 -0.44 17.12
CA ALA A 160 -11.95 -1.41 16.77
C ALA A 160 -12.58 -1.09 15.40
N LEU A 161 -12.96 0.18 15.16
CA LEU A 161 -13.48 0.63 13.87
C LEU A 161 -12.48 0.43 12.74
N THR A 162 -11.18 0.61 13.01
CA THR A 162 -10.12 0.31 12.03
C THR A 162 -10.09 -1.18 11.72
N GLY A 163 -10.26 -2.05 12.72
CA GLY A 163 -10.34 -3.49 12.52
C GLY A 163 -11.49 -3.91 11.59
N PHE A 164 -12.65 -3.29 11.70
CA PHE A 164 -13.79 -3.54 10.80
C PHE A 164 -13.49 -3.24 9.33
N LYS A 165 -12.57 -2.31 9.05
CA LYS A 165 -12.13 -2.04 7.66
C LYS A 165 -11.45 -3.26 7.02
N GLY A 166 -10.92 -4.19 7.80
CA GLY A 166 -10.31 -5.42 7.30
C GLY A 166 -11.23 -6.17 6.33
N VAL A 167 -12.49 -6.38 6.70
CA VAL A 167 -13.50 -7.06 5.88
C VAL A 167 -13.78 -6.30 4.57
N GLN A 168 -13.87 -4.97 4.63
CA GLN A 168 -14.07 -4.14 3.43
C GLN A 168 -12.87 -4.25 2.49
N LEU A 169 -11.66 -4.29 3.04
CA LEU A 169 -10.42 -4.42 2.28
C LEU A 169 -10.29 -5.81 1.66
N GLU A 170 -10.72 -6.86 2.34
CA GLU A 170 -10.79 -8.21 1.76
C GLU A 170 -11.72 -8.25 0.54
N HIS A 171 -12.90 -7.62 0.63
CA HIS A 171 -13.80 -7.50 -0.52
C HIS A 171 -13.15 -6.71 -1.68
N GLU A 172 -12.44 -5.63 -1.38
CA GLU A 172 -11.72 -4.85 -2.37
C GLU A 172 -10.60 -5.66 -3.04
N ILE A 173 -9.83 -6.45 -2.28
CA ILE A 173 -8.80 -7.35 -2.79
C ILE A 173 -9.38 -8.33 -3.82
N LEU A 174 -10.51 -8.96 -3.49
CA LEU A 174 -11.19 -9.88 -4.42
C LEU A 174 -11.57 -9.19 -5.73
N ASN A 175 -12.09 -7.98 -5.67
CA ASN A 175 -12.46 -7.20 -6.85
C ASN A 175 -11.24 -6.78 -7.68
N LEU A 176 -10.16 -6.32 -7.04
CA LEU A 176 -8.92 -5.93 -7.72
C LEU A 176 -8.30 -7.12 -8.47
N ILE A 177 -8.22 -8.28 -7.83
CA ILE A 177 -7.68 -9.50 -8.46
C ILE A 177 -8.58 -9.95 -9.62
N LYS A 178 -9.89 -9.98 -9.41
CA LYS A 178 -10.85 -10.32 -10.47
C LYS A 178 -10.72 -9.41 -11.69
N ASN A 179 -10.57 -8.12 -11.48
CA ASN A 179 -10.40 -7.16 -12.56
C ASN A 179 -9.05 -7.33 -13.28
N HIS A 180 -7.97 -7.59 -12.53
CA HIS A 180 -6.65 -7.87 -13.09
C HIS A 180 -6.66 -9.12 -14.00
N GLU A 181 -7.31 -10.18 -13.58
CA GLU A 181 -7.43 -11.43 -14.38
C GLU A 181 -8.27 -11.21 -15.67
N ARG A 182 -9.30 -10.36 -15.62
CA ARG A 182 -10.11 -10.04 -16.81
C ARG A 182 -9.36 -9.26 -17.89
N VAL A 183 -8.39 -8.44 -17.51
CA VAL A 183 -7.59 -7.67 -18.49
C VAL A 183 -6.54 -8.54 -19.19
N LYS A 184 -6.21 -9.72 -18.64
CA LYS A 184 -5.26 -10.67 -19.21
C LYS A 184 -5.87 -11.60 -20.29
N ILE A 185 -7.19 -11.61 -20.44
CA ILE A 185 -7.94 -12.37 -21.44
C ILE A 185 -8.18 -11.50 -22.66
#